data_5b8bc1ab0fb0de38ae84f3a699eba1cb
#
_entry.id   5b8bc1ab0fb0de38ae84f3a699eba1cb
#
_cell.length_a   1.000
_cell.length_b   1.000
_cell.length_c   1.000
_cell.angle_alpha   90.00
_cell.angle_beta   90.00
_cell.angle_gamma   90.00
#
_symmetry.space_group_name_H-M   'P 1'
#
loop_
_entity.id
_entity.type
_entity.pdbx_description
1 polymer ?
#
loop_
_entity_poly.entity_id
_entity_poly.type
_entity_poly.pdbx_seq_one_letter_code
_entity_poly.pdbx_strand_id
1 'polypeptide(L)'
;PYWDQIGTTIVGRHVFDMTDGWDGQPPSGIDHVVVVSHRPAPEGWDPEAPFLFVDDIEAALAAAQELAGDRIVEVAAGDVGGQVLAAGMIDEVRMDVVPVVMGAGKRFFGSLDAQHMLDDPDVVIQGDRVLHLRFRVRR
;
A
#
# COMPACT_ATOMS: atom_id res chain seq x y z
N PRO A 1 -7.21 15.45 7.29
CA PRO A 1 -7.02 14.84 5.95
C PRO A 1 -6.84 13.33 6.07
N TYR A 2 -7.03 12.62 4.95
CA TYR A 2 -6.90 11.17 4.91
C TYR A 2 -5.50 10.69 5.36
N TRP A 3 -4.47 11.38 4.93
CA TRP A 3 -3.08 11.02 5.24
C TRP A 3 -2.77 11.01 6.75
N ASP A 4 -3.45 11.85 7.51
CA ASP A 4 -3.26 11.90 8.98
C ASP A 4 -3.86 10.68 9.69
N GLN A 5 -4.69 9.90 8.99
CA GLN A 5 -5.33 8.70 9.52
C GLN A 5 -4.47 7.45 9.31
N ILE A 6 -3.44 7.53 8.48
CA ILE A 6 -2.57 6.40 8.17
C ILE A 6 -1.44 6.33 9.21
N GLY A 7 -1.35 5.22 9.92
CA GLY A 7 -0.28 4.97 10.89
C GLY A 7 0.91 4.26 10.27
N THR A 8 0.64 3.33 9.36
CA THR A 8 1.68 2.49 8.75
C THR A 8 1.30 2.19 7.30
N THR A 9 2.28 2.17 6.42
CA THR A 9 2.12 1.69 5.06
C THR A 9 2.94 0.43 4.83
N ILE A 10 2.36 -0.53 4.11
CA ILE A 10 3.04 -1.75 3.65
C ILE A 10 3.38 -1.55 2.17
N VAL A 11 4.63 -1.71 1.82
CA VAL A 11 5.11 -1.60 0.44
C VAL A 11 5.92 -2.83 0.05
N GLY A 12 5.96 -3.13 -1.25
CA GLY A 12 6.89 -4.12 -1.78
C GLY A 12 8.28 -3.54 -1.95
N ARG A 13 9.27 -4.42 -2.15
CA ARG A 13 10.65 -4.00 -2.35
C ARG A 13 10.83 -3.10 -3.57
N HIS A 14 10.05 -3.34 -4.64
CA HIS A 14 10.15 -2.51 -5.84
C HIS A 14 9.80 -1.04 -5.57
N VAL A 15 8.74 -0.79 -4.83
CA VAL A 15 8.36 0.59 -4.43
C VAL A 15 9.42 1.20 -3.53
N PHE A 16 9.94 0.45 -2.59
CA PHE A 16 11.04 0.89 -1.72
C PHE A 16 12.26 1.29 -2.55
N ASP A 17 12.69 0.45 -3.48
CA ASP A 17 13.86 0.72 -4.32
C ASP A 17 13.64 1.92 -5.24
N MET A 18 12.43 2.06 -5.84
CA MET A 18 12.09 3.18 -6.72
C MET A 18 12.11 4.54 -6.02
N THR A 19 11.83 4.57 -4.73
CA THR A 19 11.78 5.79 -3.94
C THR A 19 13.06 6.03 -3.15
N ASP A 20 14.09 5.20 -3.34
CA ASP A 20 15.30 5.18 -2.51
C ASP A 20 14.96 5.13 -1.01
N GLY A 21 13.87 4.40 -0.67
CA GLY A 21 13.38 4.30 0.71
C GLY A 21 13.02 5.65 1.33
N TRP A 22 12.62 6.64 0.51
CA TRP A 22 12.31 8.01 0.93
C TRP A 22 13.40 8.63 1.80
N ASP A 23 14.66 8.28 1.54
CA ASP A 23 15.82 8.70 2.35
C ASP A 23 15.69 8.38 3.85
N GLY A 24 15.01 7.28 4.18
CA GLY A 24 14.79 6.82 5.56
C GLY A 24 13.68 7.56 6.30
N GLN A 25 12.90 8.38 5.60
CA GLN A 25 11.78 9.12 6.18
C GLN A 25 10.47 8.67 5.54
N PRO A 26 9.52 8.12 6.31
CA PRO A 26 8.22 7.73 5.75
C PRO A 26 7.52 8.89 5.03
N PRO A 27 6.68 8.59 4.04
CA PRO A 27 5.85 9.62 3.41
C PRO A 27 5.04 10.42 4.42
N SER A 28 4.75 11.68 4.08
CA SER A 28 4.10 12.64 4.97
C SER A 28 2.84 12.07 5.64
N GLY A 29 2.77 12.20 6.96
CA GLY A 29 1.65 11.74 7.78
C GLY A 29 1.74 10.29 8.22
N ILE A 30 2.68 9.52 7.70
CA ILE A 30 2.89 8.10 8.03
C ILE A 30 4.06 7.96 8.99
N ASP A 31 3.88 7.20 10.08
CA ASP A 31 4.91 7.05 11.11
C ASP A 31 5.90 5.93 10.79
N HIS A 32 5.43 4.84 10.14
CA HIS A 32 6.22 3.65 9.88
C HIS A 32 5.96 3.08 8.50
N VAL A 33 6.97 2.43 7.93
CA VAL A 33 6.88 1.68 6.67
C VAL A 33 7.28 0.23 6.93
N VAL A 34 6.45 -0.70 6.51
CA VAL A 34 6.78 -2.14 6.48
C VAL A 34 7.10 -2.51 5.04
N VAL A 35 8.31 -3.00 4.80
CA VAL A 35 8.78 -3.40 3.47
C VAL A 35 8.74 -4.92 3.37
N VAL A 36 7.93 -5.43 2.46
CA VAL A 36 7.90 -6.87 2.15
C VAL A 36 9.01 -7.17 1.15
N SER A 37 10.01 -7.94 1.59
CA SER A 37 11.20 -8.19 0.79
C SER A 37 11.87 -9.49 1.22
N HIS A 38 12.32 -10.30 0.23
CA HIS A 38 13.19 -11.45 0.49
C HIS A 38 14.67 -11.06 0.60
N ARG A 39 15.00 -9.80 0.34
CA ARG A 39 16.34 -9.23 0.51
C ARG A 39 16.40 -8.42 1.79
N PRO A 40 17.53 -8.39 2.50
CA PRO A 40 17.68 -7.54 3.67
C PRO A 40 17.67 -6.05 3.30
N ALA A 41 17.63 -5.19 4.32
CA ALA A 41 17.83 -3.75 4.12
C ALA A 41 19.10 -3.48 3.30
N PRO A 42 19.13 -2.40 2.50
CA PRO A 42 20.33 -2.06 1.74
C PRO A 42 21.57 -1.87 2.64
N GLU A 43 22.73 -2.14 2.10
CA GLU A 43 23.99 -1.83 2.79
C GLU A 43 24.04 -0.34 3.15
N GLY A 44 24.43 -0.03 4.37
CA GLY A 44 24.46 1.34 4.87
C GLY A 44 23.11 1.92 5.29
N TRP A 45 22.05 1.11 5.24
CA TRP A 45 20.74 1.54 5.72
C TRP A 45 20.76 1.84 7.23
N ASP A 46 20.17 2.98 7.62
CA ASP A 46 20.09 3.37 9.03
C ASP A 46 19.12 2.43 9.77
N PRO A 47 19.61 1.63 10.75
CA PRO A 47 18.74 0.73 11.49
C PRO A 47 17.75 1.45 12.42
N GLU A 48 17.95 2.73 12.69
CA GLU A 48 17.03 3.54 13.49
C GLU A 48 15.91 4.18 12.64
N ALA A 49 15.99 4.08 11.32
CA ALA A 49 14.91 4.55 10.46
C ALA A 49 13.62 3.76 10.75
N PRO A 50 12.43 4.41 10.72
CA PRO A 50 11.18 3.75 11.06
C PRO A 50 10.67 2.84 9.93
N PHE A 51 11.52 1.92 9.49
CA PHE A 51 11.26 0.94 8.44
C PHE A 51 11.53 -0.46 8.97
N LEU A 52 10.58 -1.36 8.73
CA LEU A 52 10.71 -2.77 9.11
C LEU A 52 10.71 -3.62 7.84
N PHE A 53 11.73 -4.45 7.67
CA PHE A 53 11.84 -5.38 6.54
C PHE A 53 11.39 -6.77 6.98
N VAL A 54 10.40 -7.32 6.28
CA VAL A 54 9.87 -8.68 6.53
C VAL A 54 9.71 -9.41 5.21
N ASP A 55 9.79 -10.73 5.24
CA ASP A 55 9.76 -11.57 4.03
C ASP A 55 8.43 -12.29 3.83
N ASP A 56 7.45 -11.99 4.64
CA ASP A 56 6.16 -12.68 4.65
C ASP A 56 5.00 -11.69 4.82
N ILE A 57 3.92 -11.91 4.07
CA ILE A 57 2.74 -11.03 4.08
C ILE A 57 2.01 -11.05 5.41
N GLU A 58 1.86 -12.22 6.03
CA GLU A 58 1.15 -12.33 7.32
C GLU A 58 1.92 -11.61 8.42
N ALA A 59 3.23 -11.79 8.45
CA ALA A 59 4.11 -11.07 9.37
C ALA A 59 4.07 -9.56 9.14
N ALA A 60 4.04 -9.14 7.88
CA ALA A 60 3.95 -7.72 7.52
C ALA A 60 2.63 -7.09 8.01
N LEU A 61 1.51 -7.78 7.82
CA LEU A 61 0.21 -7.31 8.28
C LEU A 61 0.15 -7.21 9.80
N ALA A 62 0.62 -8.24 10.51
CA ALA A 62 0.64 -8.24 11.97
C ALA A 62 1.48 -7.09 12.53
N ALA A 63 2.69 -6.89 11.98
CA ALA A 63 3.58 -5.81 12.39
C ALA A 63 2.98 -4.44 12.08
N ALA A 64 2.39 -4.27 10.90
CA ALA A 64 1.79 -3.01 10.49
C ALA A 64 0.58 -2.64 11.36
N GLN A 65 -0.26 -3.60 11.71
CA GLN A 65 -1.40 -3.38 12.60
C GLN A 65 -0.95 -2.95 14.00
N GLU A 66 0.08 -3.60 14.53
CA GLU A 66 0.66 -3.24 15.83
C GLU A 66 1.24 -1.82 15.80
N LEU A 67 2.01 -1.48 14.77
CA LEU A 67 2.61 -0.16 14.62
C LEU A 67 1.58 0.95 14.39
N ALA A 68 0.51 0.66 13.66
CA ALA A 68 -0.54 1.64 13.36
C ALA A 68 -1.44 1.95 14.57
N GLY A 69 -1.59 1.01 15.50
CA GLY A 69 -2.54 1.14 16.62
C GLY A 69 -3.97 1.26 16.10
N ASP A 70 -4.66 2.33 16.45
CA ASP A 70 -6.04 2.60 16.03
C ASP A 70 -6.13 3.26 14.64
N ARG A 71 -5.00 3.54 14.02
CA ARG A 71 -4.94 4.20 12.71
C ARG A 71 -4.99 3.18 11.57
N ILE A 72 -5.15 3.69 10.37
CA ILE A 72 -5.26 2.87 9.16
C ILE A 72 -3.90 2.27 8.80
N VAL A 73 -3.92 1.01 8.38
CA VAL A 73 -2.81 0.39 7.66
C VAL A 73 -3.09 0.55 6.16
N GLU A 74 -2.22 1.24 5.48
CA GLU A 74 -2.25 1.35 4.03
C GLU A 74 -1.43 0.23 3.41
N VAL A 75 -1.92 -0.33 2.31
CA VAL A 75 -1.17 -1.33 1.52
C VAL A 75 -0.99 -0.78 0.12
N ALA A 76 0.25 -0.67 -0.32
CA ALA A 76 0.53 -0.21 -1.68
C ALA A 76 -0.03 -1.18 -2.72
N ALA A 77 -0.50 -0.63 -3.83
CA ALA A 77 -0.94 -1.42 -4.98
C ALA A 77 0.21 -2.27 -5.57
N GLY A 78 -0.12 -3.18 -6.45
CA GLY A 78 0.82 -4.11 -7.06
C GLY A 78 0.74 -5.49 -6.44
N ASP A 79 1.82 -6.27 -6.51
CA ASP A 79 1.82 -7.66 -6.05
C ASP A 79 1.54 -7.80 -4.55
N VAL A 80 2.06 -6.90 -3.73
CA VAL A 80 1.78 -6.90 -2.29
C VAL A 80 0.29 -6.67 -2.04
N GLY A 81 -0.30 -5.66 -2.66
CA GLY A 81 -1.75 -5.40 -2.56
C GLY A 81 -2.58 -6.57 -3.03
N GLY A 82 -2.19 -7.23 -4.12
CA GLY A 82 -2.84 -8.43 -4.63
C GLY A 82 -2.79 -9.60 -3.66
N GLN A 83 -1.66 -9.84 -3.03
CA GLN A 83 -1.50 -10.90 -2.03
C GLN A 83 -2.36 -10.65 -0.78
N VAL A 84 -2.40 -9.41 -0.30
CA VAL A 84 -3.22 -9.04 0.87
C VAL A 84 -4.71 -9.15 0.54
N LEU A 85 -5.13 -8.76 -0.67
CA LEU A 85 -6.50 -8.94 -1.14
C LEU A 85 -6.86 -10.43 -1.22
N ALA A 86 -6.00 -11.26 -1.78
CA ALA A 86 -6.20 -12.72 -1.88
C ALA A 86 -6.31 -13.38 -0.49
N ALA A 87 -5.60 -12.85 0.50
CA ALA A 87 -5.69 -13.31 1.89
C ALA A 87 -6.97 -12.85 2.60
N GLY A 88 -7.82 -12.05 1.97
CA GLY A 88 -9.05 -11.56 2.57
C GLY A 88 -8.85 -10.46 3.61
N MET A 89 -7.72 -9.77 3.59
CA MET A 89 -7.33 -8.80 4.62
C MET A 89 -7.46 -7.34 4.19
N ILE A 90 -8.09 -7.08 3.03
CA ILE A 90 -8.38 -5.71 2.56
C ILE A 90 -9.85 -5.36 2.89
N ASP A 91 -10.06 -4.24 3.55
CA ASP A 91 -11.40 -3.72 3.86
C ASP A 91 -11.92 -2.79 2.77
N GLU A 92 -11.03 -1.99 2.19
CA GLU A 92 -11.40 -1.03 1.15
C GLU A 92 -10.27 -0.85 0.14
N VAL A 93 -10.65 -0.52 -1.08
CA VAL A 93 -9.74 -0.16 -2.17
C VAL A 93 -9.94 1.31 -2.51
N ARG A 94 -8.87 2.07 -2.52
CA ARG A 94 -8.86 3.46 -2.99
C ARG A 94 -8.04 3.55 -4.25
N MET A 95 -8.54 4.27 -5.23
CA MET A 95 -7.80 4.50 -6.47
C MET A 95 -8.08 5.87 -7.04
N ASP A 96 -7.09 6.38 -7.72
CA ASP A 96 -7.16 7.64 -8.45
C ASP A 96 -7.13 7.33 -9.95
N VAL A 97 -8.14 7.82 -10.65
CA VAL A 97 -8.23 7.67 -12.10
C VAL A 97 -7.93 9.03 -12.73
N VAL A 98 -6.89 9.06 -13.57
CA VAL A 98 -6.48 10.28 -14.28
C VAL A 98 -6.85 10.16 -15.76
N PRO A 99 -7.19 11.28 -16.43
CA PRO A 99 -7.65 11.26 -17.82
C PRO A 99 -6.45 11.20 -18.78
N VAL A 100 -5.76 10.06 -18.81
CA VAL A 100 -4.63 9.78 -19.68
C VAL A 100 -4.69 8.36 -20.18
N VAL A 101 -4.32 8.15 -21.44
CA VAL A 101 -4.15 6.83 -22.03
C VAL A 101 -2.64 6.58 -22.14
N MET A 102 -2.14 5.66 -21.31
CA MET A 102 -0.70 5.39 -21.22
C MET A 102 -0.18 4.45 -22.32
N GLY A 103 -1.06 3.62 -22.90
CA GLY A 103 -0.68 2.60 -23.87
C GLY A 103 0.00 1.36 -23.26
N ALA A 104 0.56 1.49 -22.08
CA ALA A 104 1.16 0.41 -21.30
C ALA A 104 1.10 0.75 -19.82
N GLY A 105 1.24 -0.25 -18.94
CA GLY A 105 1.19 -0.02 -17.50
C GLY A 105 1.26 -1.30 -16.71
N LYS A 106 1.27 -1.16 -15.39
CA LYS A 106 1.22 -2.28 -14.45
C LYS A 106 -0.22 -2.49 -13.97
N ARG A 107 -0.57 -3.74 -13.71
CA ARG A 107 -1.86 -4.07 -13.13
C ARG A 107 -1.94 -3.56 -11.70
N PHE A 108 -3.09 -3.00 -11.31
CA PHE A 108 -3.28 -2.42 -9.97
C PHE A 108 -3.03 -3.43 -8.84
N PHE A 109 -3.45 -4.67 -9.02
CA PHE A 109 -3.23 -5.76 -8.05
C PHE A 109 -2.16 -6.75 -8.50
N GLY A 110 -1.24 -6.34 -9.37
CA GLY A 110 -0.11 -7.16 -9.78
C GLY A 110 -0.52 -8.46 -10.45
N SER A 111 0.04 -9.57 -9.98
CA SER A 111 -0.19 -10.91 -10.52
C SER A 111 -1.42 -11.64 -9.96
N LEU A 112 -2.29 -10.95 -9.23
CA LEU A 112 -3.54 -11.54 -8.75
C LEU A 112 -4.34 -12.10 -9.94
N ASP A 113 -4.71 -13.39 -9.90
CA ASP A 113 -5.37 -14.10 -10.98
C ASP A 113 -6.81 -14.53 -10.68
N ALA A 114 -7.29 -14.25 -9.49
CA ALA A 114 -8.66 -14.53 -9.07
C ALA A 114 -9.54 -13.29 -9.16
N GLN A 115 -10.84 -13.51 -9.38
CA GLN A 115 -11.84 -12.44 -9.37
C GLN A 115 -12.26 -12.12 -7.93
N HIS A 116 -12.23 -10.84 -7.59
CA HIS A 116 -12.74 -10.33 -6.31
C HIS A 116 -13.77 -9.24 -6.58
N MET A 117 -14.94 -9.37 -5.97
CA MET A 117 -16.02 -8.39 -6.12
C MET A 117 -15.84 -7.25 -5.13
N LEU A 118 -15.94 -6.04 -5.63
CA LEU A 118 -16.06 -4.83 -4.82
C LEU A 118 -17.52 -4.38 -4.84
N ASP A 119 -17.91 -3.66 -3.81
CA ASP A 119 -19.20 -2.95 -3.83
C ASP A 119 -19.10 -1.72 -4.74
N ASP A 120 -20.22 -1.12 -5.09
CA ASP A 120 -20.21 0.15 -5.81
C ASP A 120 -19.42 1.20 -5.01
N PRO A 121 -18.79 2.17 -5.68
CA PRO A 121 -18.01 3.16 -4.96
C PRO A 121 -18.88 3.97 -4.00
N ASP A 122 -18.46 4.04 -2.75
CA ASP A 122 -19.16 4.84 -1.71
C ASP A 122 -18.53 6.24 -1.54
N VAL A 123 -17.40 6.50 -2.16
CA VAL A 123 -16.78 7.82 -2.29
C VAL A 123 -16.41 8.04 -3.75
N VAL A 124 -16.92 9.13 -4.32
CA VAL A 124 -16.58 9.59 -5.66
C VAL A 124 -16.34 11.09 -5.57
N ILE A 125 -15.08 11.51 -5.72
CA ILE A 125 -14.70 12.92 -5.65
C ILE A 125 -13.98 13.28 -6.93
N GLN A 126 -14.52 14.25 -7.67
CA GLN A 126 -13.85 14.80 -8.84
C GLN A 126 -12.91 15.94 -8.41
N GLY A 127 -11.62 15.72 -8.59
CA GLY A 127 -10.60 16.74 -8.41
C GLY A 127 -10.22 17.39 -9.74
N ASP A 128 -9.14 18.16 -9.73
CA ASP A 128 -8.57 18.71 -10.95
C ASP A 128 -7.81 17.59 -11.70
N ARG A 129 -8.37 17.15 -12.83
CA ARG A 129 -7.82 16.09 -13.67
C ARG A 129 -7.61 14.76 -12.94
N VAL A 130 -8.46 14.46 -11.97
CA VAL A 130 -8.42 13.19 -11.25
C VAL A 130 -9.81 12.86 -10.70
N LEU A 131 -10.12 11.56 -10.65
CA LEU A 131 -11.30 11.04 -10.00
C LEU A 131 -10.84 10.15 -8.85
N HIS A 132 -11.16 10.56 -7.61
CA HIS A 132 -10.85 9.78 -6.41
C HIS A 132 -12.01 8.84 -6.09
N LEU A 133 -11.72 7.54 -6.00
CA LEU A 133 -12.72 6.50 -5.77
C LEU A 133 -12.37 5.68 -4.53
N ARG A 134 -13.39 5.29 -3.78
CA ARG A 134 -13.27 4.29 -2.72
C ARG A 134 -14.32 3.21 -2.91
N PHE A 135 -13.89 1.96 -2.83
CA PHE A 135 -14.74 0.78 -2.91
C PHE A 135 -14.60 -0.05 -1.65
N ARG A 136 -15.69 -0.60 -1.14
CA ARG A 136 -15.62 -1.62 -0.10
C ARG A 136 -15.38 -2.98 -0.73
N VAL A 137 -14.57 -3.80 -0.07
CA VAL A 137 -14.34 -5.18 -0.51
C VAL A 137 -15.53 -6.04 -0.06
N ARG A 138 -16.15 -6.73 -1.01
CA ARG A 138 -17.26 -7.62 -0.72
C ARG A 138 -16.75 -8.93 -0.12
N ARG A 139 -17.31 -9.32 0.99
CA ARG A 139 -16.97 -10.55 1.70
C ARG A 139 -18.07 -11.58 1.61
#